data_e2180df7a0f4feca2e7f39429a78a928
#
_entry.id   e2180df7a0f4feca2e7f39429a78a928
#
_cell.length_a   1.000
_cell.length_b   1.000
_cell.length_c   1.000
_cell.angle_alpha   90.00
_cell.angle_beta   90.00
_cell.angle_gamma   90.00
#
_symmetry.space_group_name_H-M   'P 1'
#
loop_
_entity.id
_entity.type
_entity.pdbx_description
1 polymer ?
#
loop_
_entity_poly.entity_id
_entity_poly.type
_entity_poly.pdbx_seq_one_letter_code
_entity_poly.pdbx_strand_id
1 'polypeptide(L)'
;CNDVIRLNSDLLLHLVNDVVDVSCLDVANMRFSVVPHEVVALCRNVVEMLRNIKQTSAEMIFETELSALEMETDPCRLQQVLINLLVNATKFTKEGYITLTLRINEVGVPEFMVTDTGCGIPLENQEAVFGRFEKLNEGIQGTGLGLSICKLIINRMGGDIRVDSTYSKGARFIFTHPLKQEENR
;
A
#
# COMPACT_ATOMS: atom_id res chain seq x y z
N CYS A 1 19.07 21.15 -14.90
CA CYS A 1 19.29 21.42 -13.46
C CYS A 1 18.09 21.07 -12.59
N ASN A 2 16.86 21.44 -12.99
CA ASN A 2 15.66 21.14 -12.19
C ASN A 2 15.37 19.64 -12.04
N ASP A 3 15.68 18.83 -13.05
CA ASP A 3 15.40 17.39 -13.03
C ASP A 3 16.31 16.64 -12.06
N VAL A 4 17.56 17.08 -11.89
CA VAL A 4 18.51 16.50 -10.93
C VAL A 4 18.12 16.85 -9.49
N ILE A 5 17.60 18.05 -9.26
CA ILE A 5 17.13 18.49 -7.94
C ILE A 5 15.86 17.70 -7.57
N ARG A 6 14.95 17.50 -8.53
CA ARG A 6 13.73 16.75 -8.34
C ARG A 6 14.01 15.27 -8.05
N LEU A 7 14.90 14.65 -8.83
CA LEU A 7 15.34 13.27 -8.62
C LEU A 7 15.99 13.08 -7.24
N ASN A 8 16.84 14.01 -6.81
CA ASN A 8 17.47 13.96 -5.48
C ASN A 8 16.48 14.22 -4.34
N SER A 9 15.48 15.09 -4.55
CA SER A 9 14.41 15.30 -3.56
C SER A 9 13.51 14.08 -3.42
N ASP A 10 13.18 13.41 -4.51
CA ASP A 10 12.40 12.18 -4.51
C ASP A 10 13.19 11.02 -3.85
N LEU A 11 14.49 10.94 -4.13
CA LEU A 11 15.39 9.96 -3.49
C LEU A 11 15.52 10.22 -1.99
N LEU A 12 15.62 11.48 -1.58
CA LEU A 12 15.71 11.91 -0.18
C LEU A 12 14.40 11.62 0.57
N LEU A 13 13.26 11.87 -0.06
CA LEU A 13 11.94 11.51 0.48
C LEU A 13 11.78 9.99 0.63
N HIS A 14 12.27 9.20 -0.32
CA HIS A 14 12.30 7.74 -0.18
C HIS A 14 13.22 7.28 0.95
N LEU A 15 14.43 7.86 1.06
CA LEU A 15 15.37 7.53 2.13
C LEU A 15 14.87 7.99 3.51
N VAL A 16 14.23 9.16 3.59
CA VAL A 16 13.60 9.64 4.83
C VAL A 16 12.42 8.77 5.23
N ASN A 17 11.58 8.36 4.28
CA ASN A 17 10.51 7.39 4.55
C ASN A 17 11.08 6.03 4.97
N ASP A 18 12.15 5.55 4.32
CA ASP A 18 12.84 4.32 4.69
C ASP A 18 13.45 4.41 6.10
N VAL A 19 14.01 5.56 6.50
CA VAL A 19 14.56 5.80 7.84
C VAL A 19 13.46 5.98 8.89
N VAL A 20 12.35 6.62 8.54
CA VAL A 20 11.14 6.70 9.37
C VAL A 20 10.56 5.30 9.55
N ASP A 21 10.55 4.49 8.49
CA ASP A 21 10.12 3.10 8.52
C ASP A 21 11.02 2.23 9.42
N VAL A 22 12.36 2.46 9.41
CA VAL A 22 13.30 1.81 10.35
C VAL A 22 13.06 2.28 11.78
N SER A 23 12.76 3.55 12.00
CA SER A 23 12.43 4.10 13.33
C SER A 23 11.08 3.59 13.85
N CYS A 24 10.15 3.27 12.95
CA CYS A 24 8.85 2.66 13.26
C CYS A 24 8.95 1.14 13.52
N LEU A 25 10.13 0.52 13.42
CA LEU A 25 10.35 -0.89 13.80
C LEU A 25 10.16 -1.14 15.30
N ASP A 26 10.13 -0.08 16.09
CA ASP A 26 9.71 -0.16 17.49
C ASP A 26 8.17 -0.15 17.57
N VAL A 27 7.60 -1.33 17.29
CA VAL A 27 6.14 -1.61 17.24
C VAL A 27 5.41 -1.09 18.49
N ALA A 28 6.10 -1.06 19.64
CA ALA A 28 5.55 -0.60 20.91
C ALA A 28 5.28 0.92 20.93
N ASN A 29 6.01 1.70 20.14
CA ASN A 29 5.96 3.17 20.16
C ASN A 29 5.16 3.79 18.99
N MET A 30 4.64 2.99 18.05
CA MET A 30 3.83 3.51 16.95
C MET A 30 2.49 4.03 17.47
N ARG A 31 2.31 5.35 17.46
CA ARG A 31 1.05 5.99 17.84
C ARG A 31 0.10 6.00 16.65
N PHE A 32 -1.17 5.72 16.93
CA PHE A 32 -2.27 5.81 15.97
C PHE A 32 -3.21 6.93 16.40
N SER A 33 -3.62 7.76 15.43
CA SER A 33 -4.63 8.81 15.62
C SER A 33 -5.88 8.44 14.85
N VAL A 34 -6.73 7.63 15.47
CA VAL A 34 -7.97 7.14 14.85
C VAL A 34 -9.03 8.23 14.88
N VAL A 35 -9.55 8.58 13.71
CA VAL A 35 -10.59 9.59 13.52
C VAL A 35 -11.57 9.13 12.43
N PRO A 36 -12.84 9.59 12.44
CA PRO A 36 -13.73 9.41 11.30
C PRO A 36 -13.12 10.06 10.06
N HIS A 37 -13.03 9.32 8.94
CA HIS A 37 -12.43 9.83 7.72
C HIS A 37 -13.12 9.28 6.47
N GLU A 38 -13.24 10.12 5.42
CA GLU A 38 -13.79 9.73 4.13
C GLU A 38 -12.70 9.08 3.27
N VAL A 39 -12.75 7.76 3.12
CA VAL A 39 -11.66 6.98 2.55
C VAL A 39 -11.71 6.85 1.02
N VAL A 40 -12.87 7.10 0.39
CA VAL A 40 -12.96 7.12 -1.09
C VAL A 40 -12.16 8.30 -1.64
N ALA A 41 -12.29 9.49 -1.03
CA ALA A 41 -11.49 10.66 -1.41
C ALA A 41 -10.01 10.45 -1.12
N LEU A 42 -9.66 9.84 0.02
CA LEU A 42 -8.27 9.51 0.35
C LEU A 42 -7.65 8.61 -0.73
N CYS A 43 -8.33 7.52 -1.12
CA CYS A 43 -7.87 6.62 -2.17
C CYS A 43 -7.67 7.35 -3.51
N ARG A 44 -8.64 8.16 -3.90
CA ARG A 44 -8.59 8.97 -5.13
C ARG A 44 -7.39 9.91 -5.13
N ASN A 45 -7.18 10.64 -4.05
CA ASN A 45 -6.08 11.58 -3.92
C ASN A 45 -4.71 10.89 -3.99
N VAL A 46 -4.56 9.72 -3.36
CA VAL A 46 -3.32 8.93 -3.43
C VAL A 46 -3.03 8.48 -4.87
N VAL A 47 -4.03 7.96 -5.57
CA VAL A 47 -3.86 7.52 -6.96
C VAL A 47 -3.52 8.69 -7.87
N GLU A 48 -4.19 9.84 -7.76
CA GLU A 48 -3.91 11.05 -8.54
C GLU A 48 -2.51 11.59 -8.27
N MET A 49 -2.08 11.63 -7.01
CA MET A 49 -0.73 12.03 -6.64
C MET A 49 0.31 11.13 -7.31
N LEU A 50 0.14 9.81 -7.23
CA LEU A 50 1.10 8.85 -7.78
C LEU A 50 1.09 8.81 -9.32
N ARG A 51 -0.03 9.08 -9.99
CA ARG A 51 -0.08 9.24 -11.46
C ARG A 51 0.91 10.29 -11.97
N ASN A 52 1.09 11.37 -11.22
CA ASN A 52 1.93 12.49 -11.62
C ASN A 52 3.44 12.26 -11.40
N ILE A 53 3.80 11.34 -10.50
CA ILE A 53 5.20 11.10 -10.11
C ILE A 53 5.73 9.72 -10.49
N LYS A 54 4.87 8.80 -10.96
CA LYS A 54 5.27 7.43 -11.32
C LYS A 54 6.30 7.40 -12.44
N GLN A 55 7.24 6.46 -12.35
CA GLN A 55 8.29 6.21 -13.34
C GLN A 55 7.98 5.00 -14.26
N THR A 56 6.71 4.71 -14.47
CA THR A 56 6.25 3.59 -15.31
C THR A 56 5.24 4.07 -16.33
N SER A 57 5.18 3.40 -17.50
CA SER A 57 4.15 3.61 -18.52
C SER A 57 2.81 2.93 -18.17
N ALA A 58 2.77 2.08 -17.14
CA ALA A 58 1.52 1.44 -16.71
C ALA A 58 0.47 2.49 -16.32
N GLU A 59 -0.77 2.27 -16.75
CA GLU A 59 -1.90 3.11 -16.35
C GLU A 59 -2.29 2.83 -14.90
N MET A 60 -2.48 3.89 -14.09
CA MET A 60 -2.90 3.75 -12.71
C MET A 60 -4.37 4.16 -12.58
N ILE A 61 -5.20 3.27 -12.03
CA ILE A 61 -6.67 3.40 -12.02
C ILE A 61 -7.17 3.28 -10.57
N PHE A 62 -8.20 4.07 -10.22
CA PHE A 62 -8.97 3.88 -8.99
C PHE A 62 -10.38 3.44 -9.36
N GLU A 63 -10.81 2.32 -8.82
CA GLU A 63 -12.12 1.72 -9.04
C GLU A 63 -12.89 1.54 -7.74
N THR A 64 -14.13 2.02 -7.71
CA THR A 64 -15.08 1.79 -6.62
C THR A 64 -16.50 2.04 -7.09
N GLU A 65 -17.46 1.30 -6.56
CA GLU A 65 -18.90 1.57 -6.71
C GLU A 65 -19.43 2.48 -5.60
N LEU A 66 -18.60 2.79 -4.59
CA LEU A 66 -18.98 3.63 -3.46
C LEU A 66 -18.87 5.11 -3.83
N SER A 67 -19.93 5.86 -3.62
CA SER A 67 -19.89 7.32 -3.76
C SER A 67 -19.10 8.00 -2.63
N ALA A 68 -19.17 7.46 -1.42
CA ALA A 68 -18.46 7.87 -0.22
C ALA A 68 -18.39 6.70 0.77
N LEU A 69 -17.37 6.69 1.63
CA LEU A 69 -17.25 5.75 2.74
C LEU A 69 -16.54 6.42 3.91
N GLU A 70 -17.30 6.71 4.96
CA GLU A 70 -16.72 7.16 6.25
C GLU A 70 -16.41 5.96 7.13
N MET A 71 -15.19 5.93 7.68
CA MET A 71 -14.77 4.89 8.61
C MET A 71 -13.77 5.44 9.64
N GLU A 72 -13.70 4.81 10.81
CA GLU A 72 -12.73 5.15 11.84
C GLU A 72 -11.36 4.58 11.47
N THR A 73 -10.42 5.46 11.14
CA THR A 73 -9.07 5.07 10.71
C THR A 73 -8.04 6.12 11.11
N ASP A 74 -6.78 5.77 11.06
CA ASP A 74 -5.68 6.74 11.02
C ASP A 74 -5.38 7.06 9.53
N PRO A 75 -5.77 8.24 9.02
CA PRO A 75 -5.63 8.57 7.60
C PRO A 75 -4.18 8.54 7.12
N CYS A 76 -3.23 8.96 7.98
CA CYS A 76 -1.81 8.98 7.62
C CYS A 76 -1.27 7.56 7.47
N ARG A 77 -1.67 6.63 8.36
CA ARG A 77 -1.25 5.24 8.30
C ARG A 77 -1.90 4.49 7.15
N LEU A 78 -3.19 4.70 6.91
CA LEU A 78 -3.88 4.12 5.76
C LEU A 78 -3.25 4.63 4.45
N GLN A 79 -2.98 5.93 4.35
CA GLN A 79 -2.28 6.51 3.20
C GLN A 79 -0.90 5.89 3.00
N GLN A 80 -0.13 5.67 4.07
CA GLN A 80 1.19 5.01 4.04
C GLN A 80 1.09 3.59 3.44
N VAL A 81 0.10 2.81 3.87
CA VAL A 81 -0.14 1.45 3.31
C VAL A 81 -0.43 1.52 1.82
N LEU A 82 -1.37 2.40 1.40
CA LEU A 82 -1.74 2.56 -0.01
C LEU A 82 -0.55 2.98 -0.87
N ILE A 83 0.24 3.96 -0.42
CA ILE A 83 1.44 4.42 -1.14
C ILE A 83 2.46 3.28 -1.26
N ASN A 84 2.75 2.55 -0.18
CA ASN A 84 3.70 1.45 -0.23
C ASN A 84 3.30 0.35 -1.23
N LEU A 85 2.03 -0.04 -1.24
CA LEU A 85 1.52 -1.06 -2.16
C LEU A 85 1.54 -0.56 -3.62
N LEU A 86 1.07 0.66 -3.87
CA LEU A 86 1.03 1.24 -5.21
C LEU A 86 2.44 1.52 -5.77
N VAL A 87 3.37 2.02 -4.94
CA VAL A 87 4.78 2.21 -5.34
C VAL A 87 5.43 0.87 -5.63
N ASN A 88 5.16 -0.18 -4.87
CA ASN A 88 5.62 -1.53 -5.22
C ASN A 88 5.06 -1.97 -6.57
N ALA A 89 3.77 -1.79 -6.82
CA ALA A 89 3.18 -2.10 -8.12
C ALA A 89 3.88 -1.36 -9.28
N THR A 90 4.25 -0.07 -9.13
CA THR A 90 4.98 0.67 -10.17
C THR A 90 6.38 0.14 -10.44
N LYS A 91 7.07 -0.40 -9.43
CA LYS A 91 8.41 -0.99 -9.59
C LYS A 91 8.39 -2.27 -10.43
N PHE A 92 7.31 -3.06 -10.31
CA PHE A 92 7.21 -4.38 -10.93
C PHE A 92 6.37 -4.39 -12.21
N THR A 93 5.69 -3.28 -12.54
CA THR A 93 4.84 -3.14 -13.73
C THR A 93 5.40 -2.04 -14.64
N LYS A 94 6.06 -2.42 -15.71
CA LYS A 94 6.63 -1.47 -16.69
C LYS A 94 5.54 -0.90 -17.61
N GLU A 95 4.62 -1.74 -18.05
CA GLU A 95 3.51 -1.44 -18.94
C GLU A 95 2.27 -2.20 -18.48
N GLY A 96 1.08 -1.75 -18.88
CA GLY A 96 -0.19 -2.35 -18.52
C GLY A 96 -0.94 -1.53 -17.46
N TYR A 97 -1.45 -2.15 -16.41
CA TYR A 97 -2.38 -1.52 -15.47
C TYR A 97 -1.98 -1.76 -14.02
N ILE A 98 -2.20 -0.73 -13.20
CA ILE A 98 -2.14 -0.78 -11.74
C ILE A 98 -3.47 -0.24 -11.23
N THR A 99 -4.26 -1.07 -10.56
CA THR A 99 -5.61 -0.71 -10.12
C THR A 99 -5.69 -0.76 -8.60
N LEU A 100 -6.13 0.34 -7.99
CA LEU A 100 -6.62 0.36 -6.62
C LEU A 100 -8.13 0.18 -6.65
N THR A 101 -8.65 -0.88 -6.03
CA THR A 101 -10.08 -1.11 -5.89
C THR A 101 -10.48 -1.00 -4.42
N LEU A 102 -11.57 -0.30 -4.14
CA LEU A 102 -12.21 -0.24 -2.82
C LEU A 102 -13.64 -0.74 -2.93
N ARG A 103 -13.99 -1.73 -2.13
CA ARG A 103 -15.36 -2.26 -2.05
C ARG A 103 -15.71 -2.68 -0.63
N ILE A 104 -16.98 -2.92 -0.40
CA ILE A 104 -17.44 -3.66 0.78
C ILE A 104 -17.53 -5.13 0.40
N ASN A 105 -16.89 -6.00 1.15
CA ASN A 105 -16.91 -7.44 0.89
C ASN A 105 -18.25 -8.08 1.34
N GLU A 106 -18.43 -9.37 1.10
CA GLU A 106 -19.66 -10.11 1.38
C GLU A 106 -20.06 -10.13 2.87
N VAL A 107 -19.09 -9.91 3.77
CA VAL A 107 -19.34 -9.85 5.22
C VAL A 107 -19.46 -8.39 5.75
N GLY A 108 -19.54 -7.41 4.85
CA GLY A 108 -19.77 -6.00 5.21
C GLY A 108 -18.52 -5.24 5.64
N VAL A 109 -17.32 -5.76 5.38
CA VAL A 109 -16.04 -5.14 5.75
C VAL A 109 -15.41 -4.45 4.53
N PRO A 110 -14.91 -3.21 4.67
CA PRO A 110 -14.11 -2.56 3.64
C PRO A 110 -12.91 -3.40 3.22
N GLU A 111 -12.79 -3.63 1.94
CA GLU A 111 -11.71 -4.39 1.32
C GLU A 111 -11.04 -3.55 0.24
N PHE A 112 -9.73 -3.43 0.35
CA PHE A 112 -8.87 -2.70 -0.56
C PHE A 112 -8.03 -3.70 -1.35
N MET A 113 -7.96 -3.52 -2.65
CA MET A 113 -7.16 -4.38 -3.53
C MET A 113 -6.23 -3.52 -4.37
N VAL A 114 -4.94 -3.81 -4.32
CA VAL A 114 -3.95 -3.25 -5.26
C VAL A 114 -3.57 -4.38 -6.22
N THR A 115 -3.99 -4.22 -7.46
CA THR A 115 -3.78 -5.20 -8.54
C THR A 115 -2.84 -4.61 -9.57
N ASP A 116 -1.84 -5.36 -9.99
CA ASP A 116 -0.94 -5.00 -11.07
C ASP A 116 -0.86 -6.10 -12.14
N THR A 117 -0.39 -5.74 -13.32
CA THR A 117 -0.15 -6.66 -14.44
C THR A 117 1.35 -6.92 -14.67
N GLY A 118 2.14 -6.83 -13.61
CA GLY A 118 3.59 -7.01 -13.63
C GLY A 118 4.03 -8.47 -13.61
N CYS A 119 5.23 -8.71 -13.08
CA CYS A 119 5.83 -10.04 -13.08
C CYS A 119 5.18 -11.04 -12.12
N GLY A 120 4.30 -10.58 -11.21
CA GLY A 120 3.66 -11.43 -10.21
C GLY A 120 4.57 -11.86 -9.07
N ILE A 121 4.02 -12.69 -8.16
CA ILE A 121 4.72 -13.25 -7.00
C ILE A 121 4.52 -14.76 -7.00
N PRO A 122 5.61 -15.56 -7.08
CA PRO A 122 5.53 -17.02 -6.97
C PRO A 122 4.82 -17.47 -5.68
N LEU A 123 4.04 -18.55 -5.76
CA LEU A 123 3.23 -19.04 -4.63
C LEU A 123 4.06 -19.28 -3.37
N GLU A 124 5.26 -19.84 -3.52
CA GLU A 124 6.19 -20.11 -2.43
C GLU A 124 6.69 -18.85 -1.71
N ASN A 125 6.61 -17.69 -2.36
CA ASN A 125 7.08 -16.42 -1.83
C ASN A 125 5.96 -15.52 -1.28
N GLN A 126 4.70 -15.86 -1.48
CA GLN A 126 3.56 -14.99 -1.15
C GLN A 126 3.39 -14.69 0.35
N GLU A 127 3.78 -15.59 1.21
CA GLU A 127 3.84 -15.34 2.66
C GLU A 127 5.13 -14.61 3.06
N ALA A 128 6.24 -15.00 2.45
CA ALA A 128 7.57 -14.45 2.74
C ALA A 128 7.70 -12.97 2.39
N VAL A 129 6.95 -12.45 1.38
CA VAL A 129 7.03 -11.03 0.97
C VAL A 129 6.68 -10.04 2.08
N PHE A 130 5.95 -10.46 3.11
CA PHE A 130 5.66 -9.65 4.30
C PHE A 130 6.74 -9.76 5.38
N GLY A 131 7.79 -10.56 5.16
CA GLY A 131 8.95 -10.64 6.01
C GLY A 131 9.77 -9.35 5.99
N ARG A 132 10.58 -9.16 7.05
CA ARG A 132 11.49 -8.00 7.12
C ARG A 132 12.71 -8.25 6.26
N PHE A 133 13.13 -7.24 5.46
CA PHE A 133 14.30 -7.29 4.57
C PHE A 133 14.18 -8.34 3.44
N GLU A 134 12.97 -8.86 3.21
CA GLU A 134 12.73 -9.78 2.10
C GLU A 134 12.73 -9.03 0.77
N LYS A 135 13.54 -9.52 -0.17
CA LYS A 135 13.61 -9.02 -1.54
C LYS A 135 13.52 -10.20 -2.49
N LEU A 136 12.49 -10.22 -3.32
CA LEU A 136 12.33 -11.26 -4.34
C LEU A 136 13.33 -11.12 -5.50
N ASN A 137 13.89 -9.92 -5.70
CA ASN A 137 14.89 -9.63 -6.74
C ASN A 137 15.97 -8.71 -6.19
N GLU A 138 17.22 -9.17 -6.18
CA GLU A 138 18.38 -8.41 -5.71
C GLU A 138 18.70 -7.15 -6.53
N GLY A 139 18.18 -7.06 -7.78
CA GLY A 139 18.39 -5.91 -8.68
C GLY A 139 17.37 -4.77 -8.50
N ILE A 140 16.34 -4.91 -7.68
CA ILE A 140 15.31 -3.89 -7.50
C ILE A 140 15.58 -3.06 -6.24
N GLN A 141 15.61 -1.73 -6.41
CA GLN A 141 15.89 -0.77 -5.36
C GLN A 141 14.76 -0.75 -4.30
N GLY A 142 15.12 -0.92 -3.04
CA GLY A 142 14.19 -0.87 -1.89
C GLY A 142 14.80 -1.50 -0.64
N THR A 143 14.29 -1.13 0.53
CA THR A 143 14.75 -1.62 1.85
C THR A 143 14.25 -3.02 2.20
N GLY A 144 13.18 -3.51 1.55
CA GLY A 144 12.48 -4.75 1.93
C GLY A 144 11.61 -4.59 3.19
N LEU A 145 11.32 -3.37 3.62
CA LEU A 145 10.54 -3.08 4.83
C LEU A 145 9.09 -2.69 4.55
N GLY A 146 8.80 -2.15 3.36
CA GLY A 146 7.49 -1.57 3.04
C GLY A 146 6.31 -2.52 3.27
N LEU A 147 6.39 -3.77 2.82
CA LEU A 147 5.32 -4.75 2.99
C LEU A 147 5.17 -5.23 4.44
N SER A 148 6.27 -5.38 5.16
CA SER A 148 6.22 -5.74 6.60
C SER A 148 5.58 -4.63 7.43
N ILE A 149 5.80 -3.37 7.06
CA ILE A 149 5.16 -2.20 7.67
C ILE A 149 3.66 -2.17 7.32
N CYS A 150 3.29 -2.45 6.07
CA CYS A 150 1.88 -2.58 5.69
C CYS A 150 1.17 -3.61 6.56
N LYS A 151 1.75 -4.81 6.71
CA LYS A 151 1.18 -5.87 7.56
C LYS A 151 1.04 -5.44 9.01
N LEU A 152 2.04 -4.77 9.55
CA LEU A 152 2.00 -4.24 10.90
C LEU A 152 0.88 -3.22 11.09
N ILE A 153 0.79 -2.22 10.20
CA ILE A 153 -0.24 -1.17 10.27
C ILE A 153 -1.63 -1.79 10.18
N ILE A 154 -1.87 -2.63 9.17
CA ILE A 154 -3.19 -3.23 8.95
C ILE A 154 -3.60 -4.12 10.13
N ASN A 155 -2.71 -4.94 10.66
CA ASN A 155 -3.00 -5.76 11.84
C ASN A 155 -3.34 -4.91 13.08
N ARG A 156 -2.61 -3.80 13.28
CA ARG A 156 -2.89 -2.84 14.36
C ARG A 156 -4.24 -2.13 14.19
N MET A 157 -4.69 -1.96 12.96
CA MET A 157 -6.01 -1.40 12.63
C MET A 157 -7.12 -2.46 12.63
N GLY A 158 -6.85 -3.69 13.10
CA GLY A 158 -7.82 -4.77 13.21
C GLY A 158 -8.17 -5.44 11.89
N GLY A 159 -7.41 -5.20 10.84
CA GLY A 159 -7.55 -5.80 9.53
C GLY A 159 -6.56 -6.94 9.27
N ASP A 160 -6.60 -7.48 8.07
CA ASP A 160 -5.64 -8.47 7.56
C ASP A 160 -5.16 -8.07 6.16
N ILE A 161 -3.93 -8.49 5.80
CA ILE A 161 -3.35 -8.27 4.48
C ILE A 161 -2.74 -9.55 3.93
N ARG A 162 -3.02 -9.84 2.66
CA ARG A 162 -2.51 -11.03 1.96
C ARG A 162 -2.26 -10.77 0.48
N VAL A 163 -1.53 -11.67 -0.15
CA VAL A 163 -1.47 -11.80 -1.62
C VAL A 163 -2.60 -12.72 -2.08
N ASP A 164 -3.27 -12.37 -3.18
CA ASP A 164 -4.27 -13.23 -3.81
C ASP A 164 -3.58 -14.29 -4.66
N SER A 165 -3.53 -15.52 -4.15
CA SER A 165 -2.92 -16.67 -4.83
C SER A 165 -3.67 -17.13 -6.08
N THR A 166 -4.92 -16.68 -6.29
CA THR A 166 -5.73 -17.03 -7.45
C THR A 166 -5.51 -16.10 -8.63
N TYR A 167 -4.88 -14.94 -8.41
CA TYR A 167 -4.60 -13.98 -9.46
C TYR A 167 -3.26 -14.29 -10.15
N SER A 168 -3.30 -14.52 -11.47
CA SER A 168 -2.15 -15.03 -12.25
C SER A 168 -1.64 -14.07 -13.33
N LYS A 169 -2.22 -12.87 -13.46
CA LYS A 169 -1.82 -11.89 -14.50
C LYS A 169 -0.83 -10.83 -14.01
N GLY A 170 -0.29 -11.01 -12.82
CA GLY A 170 0.57 -10.08 -12.10
C GLY A 170 0.49 -10.36 -10.62
N ALA A 171 0.53 -9.33 -9.76
CA ALA A 171 0.29 -9.47 -8.33
C ALA A 171 -1.01 -8.75 -7.92
N ARG A 172 -1.67 -9.29 -6.89
CA ARG A 172 -2.80 -8.67 -6.23
C ARG A 172 -2.63 -8.74 -4.73
N PHE A 173 -2.50 -7.59 -4.10
CA PHE A 173 -2.53 -7.47 -2.65
C PHE A 173 -3.94 -7.10 -2.22
N ILE A 174 -4.45 -7.80 -1.22
CA ILE A 174 -5.78 -7.56 -0.64
C ILE A 174 -5.60 -7.28 0.84
N PHE A 175 -6.19 -6.18 1.33
CA PHE A 175 -6.31 -5.97 2.75
C PHE A 175 -7.71 -5.53 3.15
N THR A 176 -8.09 -5.87 4.38
CA THR A 176 -9.34 -5.46 5.00
C THR A 176 -9.08 -4.44 6.11
N HIS A 177 -10.08 -3.63 6.41
CA HIS A 177 -10.04 -2.69 7.52
C HIS A 177 -11.46 -2.54 8.07
N PRO A 178 -11.71 -2.81 9.36
CA PRO A 178 -13.03 -2.68 9.93
C PRO A 178 -13.54 -1.23 9.86
N LEU A 179 -14.86 -1.05 9.74
CA LEU A 179 -15.49 0.29 9.70
C LEU A 179 -15.28 1.07 10.99
N LYS A 180 -15.26 0.36 12.12
CA LYS A 180 -15.00 0.91 13.46
C LYS A 180 -13.86 0.14 14.11
N GLN A 181 -13.01 0.85 14.83
CA GLN A 181 -12.01 0.22 15.68
C GLN A 181 -12.68 -0.33 16.94
N GLU A 182 -12.40 -1.59 17.30
CA GLU A 182 -12.78 -2.11 18.59
C GLU A 182 -12.02 -1.33 19.67
N GLU A 183 -12.75 -0.73 20.63
CA GLU A 183 -12.12 -0.16 21.81
C GLU A 183 -11.38 -1.28 22.55
N ASN A 184 -10.05 -1.29 22.46
CA ASN A 184 -9.23 -2.14 23.32
C ASN A 184 -9.46 -1.69 24.77
N ARG A 185 -10.32 -2.43 25.49
CA ARG A 185 -10.47 -2.34 26.94
C ARG A 185 -9.27 -2.89 27.66
#